data_8cb02eb843e511f59657a5a0a0205561
#
_entry.id   8cb02eb843e511f59657a5a0a0205561
#
_cell.length_a   1.000
_cell.length_b   1.000
_cell.length_c   1.000
_cell.angle_alpha   90.00
_cell.angle_beta   90.00
_cell.angle_gamma   90.00
#
_symmetry.space_group_name_H-M   'P 1'
#
loop_
_entity.id
_entity.type
_entity.pdbx_description
1 polymer ?
#
loop_
_entity_poly.entity_id
_entity_poly.type
_entity_poly.pdbx_seq_one_letter_code
_entity_poly.pdbx_strand_id
1 'polypeptide(L)'
;MNDLILQPILFMGVLSFVMMLLMYTTRIPAAKVLEAEGVDLQKLSHPAQLGGVFPSKVERVADNYNHLWEQPTLFYAVVMVIWALGHTDTIHLVAAWAYCGLRCVHSIVQITINHVWLRFSLFMLSWVALATLLFREVVAAFIQ
;
A
#
# COMPACT_ATOMS: atom_id res chain seq x y z
N MET A 1 -24.66 8.55 -4.10
CA MET A 1 -23.99 7.24 -4.04
C MET A 1 -22.64 7.27 -4.79
N ASN A 2 -22.56 7.98 -5.91
CA ASN A 2 -21.32 8.03 -6.71
C ASN A 2 -20.08 8.49 -5.90
N ASP A 3 -20.20 9.54 -5.10
CA ASP A 3 -19.06 10.08 -4.34
C ASP A 3 -18.58 9.19 -3.18
N LEU A 4 -19.40 8.20 -2.76
CA LEU A 4 -19.00 7.28 -1.70
C LEU A 4 -17.80 6.42 -2.08
N ILE A 5 -17.58 6.18 -3.38
CA ILE A 5 -16.44 5.41 -3.89
C ILE A 5 -15.10 6.13 -3.68
N LEU A 6 -15.12 7.44 -3.42
CA LEU A 6 -13.92 8.22 -3.12
C LEU A 6 -13.40 8.00 -1.69
N GLN A 7 -14.26 7.55 -0.77
CA GLN A 7 -13.86 7.31 0.62
C GLN A 7 -12.75 6.26 0.76
N PRO A 8 -12.79 5.09 0.07
CA PRO A 8 -11.69 4.14 0.02
C PRO A 8 -10.36 4.75 -0.43
N ILE A 9 -10.35 5.68 -1.40
CA ILE A 9 -9.13 6.38 -1.83
C ILE A 9 -8.54 7.19 -0.68
N LEU A 10 -9.39 7.98 -0.01
CA LEU A 10 -8.94 8.80 1.12
C LEU A 10 -8.43 7.93 2.27
N PHE A 11 -9.08 6.80 2.55
CA PHE A 11 -8.63 5.84 3.55
C PHE A 11 -7.23 5.29 3.22
N MET A 12 -6.99 4.89 1.98
CA MET A 12 -5.67 4.43 1.53
C MET A 12 -4.61 5.54 1.60
N GLY A 13 -5.00 6.79 1.30
CA GLY A 13 -4.13 7.95 1.47
C GLY A 13 -3.71 8.15 2.93
N VAL A 14 -4.66 8.03 3.86
CA VAL A 14 -4.38 8.09 5.31
C VAL A 14 -3.46 6.95 5.73
N LEU A 15 -3.70 5.72 5.27
CA LEU A 15 -2.82 4.58 5.56
C LEU A 15 -1.39 4.85 5.08
N SER A 16 -1.21 5.34 3.86
CA SER A 16 0.11 5.68 3.30
C SER A 16 0.79 6.78 4.10
N PHE A 17 0.04 7.80 4.53
CA PHE A 17 0.56 8.89 5.36
C PHE A 17 1.02 8.40 6.74
N VAL A 18 0.22 7.55 7.39
CA VAL A 18 0.59 6.93 8.68
C VAL A 18 1.87 6.09 8.53
N MET A 19 1.97 5.28 7.46
CA MET A 19 3.17 4.47 7.22
C MET A 19 4.40 5.34 6.92
N MET A 20 4.24 6.48 6.24
CA MET A 20 5.30 7.47 6.04
C MET A 20 5.81 8.01 7.40
N LEU A 21 4.91 8.41 8.29
CA LEU A 21 5.28 8.89 9.62
C LEU A 21 6.02 7.82 10.43
N LEU A 22 5.52 6.57 10.42
CA LEU A 22 6.17 5.44 11.08
C LEU A 22 7.56 5.16 10.50
N MET A 23 7.71 5.25 9.18
CA MET A 23 9.01 5.10 8.52
C MET A 23 10.00 6.16 9.02
N TYR A 24 9.65 7.43 9.03
CA TYR A 24 10.55 8.48 9.50
C TYR A 24 10.87 8.38 10.99
N THR A 25 9.89 8.09 11.83
CA THR A 25 10.10 7.97 13.28
C THR A 25 10.94 6.76 13.67
N THR A 26 11.00 5.72 12.84
CA THR A 26 11.85 4.54 13.06
C THR A 26 13.21 4.67 12.37
N ARG A 27 13.26 5.20 11.16
CA ARG A 27 14.46 5.24 10.33
C ARG A 27 15.44 6.32 10.74
N ILE A 28 14.95 7.53 11.11
CA ILE A 28 15.84 8.63 11.50
C ILE A 28 16.66 8.31 12.78
N PRO A 29 16.06 7.80 13.87
CA PRO A 29 16.86 7.39 15.03
C PRO A 29 17.84 6.26 14.71
N ALA A 30 17.42 5.25 13.91
CA ALA A 30 18.29 4.15 13.51
C ALA A 30 19.47 4.63 12.65
N ALA A 31 19.26 5.59 11.76
CA ALA A 31 20.33 6.20 10.97
C ALA A 31 21.38 6.89 11.87
N LYS A 32 20.94 7.65 12.86
CA LYS A 32 21.85 8.31 13.82
C LYS A 32 22.70 7.31 14.61
N VAL A 33 22.14 6.17 14.98
CA VAL A 33 22.90 5.10 15.65
C VAL A 33 23.97 4.53 14.71
N LEU A 34 23.63 4.24 13.47
CA LEU A 34 24.58 3.72 12.49
C LEU A 34 25.72 4.71 12.20
N GLU A 35 25.42 6.01 12.10
CA GLU A 35 26.45 7.05 11.96
C GLU A 35 27.40 7.09 13.17
N ALA A 36 26.84 6.97 14.38
CA ALA A 36 27.65 6.91 15.60
C ALA A 36 28.55 5.64 15.67
N GLU A 37 28.13 4.56 15.03
CA GLU A 37 28.92 3.32 14.87
C GLU A 37 29.94 3.41 13.73
N GLY A 38 30.04 4.55 13.03
CA GLY A 38 31.01 4.79 11.96
C GLY A 38 30.53 4.38 10.57
N VAL A 39 29.26 4.10 10.38
CA VAL A 39 28.68 3.83 9.04
C VAL A 39 28.50 5.14 8.30
N ASP A 40 29.19 5.30 7.17
CA ASP A 40 29.01 6.45 6.28
C ASP A 40 27.76 6.28 5.44
N LEU A 41 26.64 6.86 5.90
CA LEU A 41 25.35 6.78 5.21
C LEU A 41 25.37 7.42 3.81
N GLN A 42 26.31 8.35 3.54
CA GLN A 42 26.44 8.96 2.21
C GLN A 42 26.89 7.93 1.16
N LYS A 43 27.64 6.93 1.56
CA LYS A 43 28.03 5.81 0.68
C LYS A 43 26.86 4.88 0.33
N LEU A 44 25.74 4.98 1.08
CA LEU A 44 24.52 4.20 0.91
C LEU A 44 23.43 5.03 0.21
N SER A 45 23.81 5.87 -0.75
CA SER A 45 22.90 6.81 -1.43
C SER A 45 21.85 6.14 -2.35
N HIS A 46 22.07 4.89 -2.73
CA HIS A 46 21.13 4.15 -3.56
C HIS A 46 20.28 3.17 -2.73
N PRO A 47 18.94 3.09 -2.96
CA PRO A 47 18.05 2.20 -2.20
C PRO A 47 18.51 0.73 -2.13
N ALA A 48 19.09 0.22 -3.20
CA ALA A 48 19.62 -1.16 -3.24
C ALA A 48 20.78 -1.42 -2.26
N GLN A 49 21.51 -0.37 -1.87
CA GLN A 49 22.61 -0.46 -0.91
C GLN A 49 22.15 -0.44 0.54
N LEU A 50 20.89 -0.04 0.78
CA LEU A 50 20.31 0.06 2.13
C LEU A 50 19.77 -1.29 2.64
N GLY A 51 19.61 -2.28 1.77
CA GLY A 51 19.10 -3.60 2.15
C GLY A 51 20.03 -4.29 3.15
N GLY A 52 19.51 -4.66 4.32
CA GLY A 52 20.27 -5.32 5.39
C GLY A 52 21.13 -4.40 6.25
N VAL A 53 21.15 -3.09 6.00
CA VAL A 53 21.91 -2.12 6.80
C VAL A 53 21.14 -1.74 8.07
N PHE A 54 19.83 -1.55 7.97
CA PHE A 54 19.00 -1.22 9.11
C PHE A 54 18.48 -2.47 9.84
N PRO A 55 18.16 -2.37 11.13
CA PRO A 55 17.47 -3.46 11.84
C PRO A 55 16.18 -3.86 11.11
N SER A 56 15.89 -5.16 11.04
CA SER A 56 14.73 -5.71 10.34
C SER A 56 13.39 -5.02 10.69
N LYS A 57 13.23 -4.54 11.93
CA LYS A 57 12.03 -3.81 12.35
C LYS A 57 11.89 -2.45 11.67
N VAL A 58 13.00 -1.80 11.32
CA VAL A 58 13.03 -0.53 10.60
C VAL A 58 12.80 -0.76 9.12
N GLU A 59 13.47 -1.76 8.55
CA GLU A 59 13.31 -2.11 7.13
C GLU A 59 11.88 -2.49 6.78
N ARG A 60 11.23 -3.32 7.59
CA ARG A 60 9.82 -3.73 7.36
C ARG A 60 8.85 -2.56 7.21
N VAL A 61 9.06 -1.47 7.95
CA VAL A 61 8.21 -0.28 7.85
C VAL A 61 8.47 0.46 6.54
N ALA A 62 9.73 0.63 6.16
CA ALA A 62 10.11 1.26 4.89
C ALA A 62 9.63 0.44 3.68
N ASP A 63 9.79 -0.88 3.73
CA ASP A 63 9.30 -1.80 2.69
C ASP A 63 7.78 -1.73 2.55
N ASN A 64 7.05 -1.64 3.68
CA ASN A 64 5.59 -1.50 3.64
C ASN A 64 5.17 -0.16 3.03
N TYR A 65 5.84 0.93 3.39
CA TYR A 65 5.59 2.23 2.79
C TYR A 65 5.80 2.20 1.27
N ASN A 66 6.91 1.64 0.80
CA ASN A 66 7.18 1.51 -0.64
C ASN A 66 6.12 0.65 -1.33
N HIS A 67 5.74 -0.45 -0.72
CA HIS A 67 4.72 -1.37 -1.25
C HIS A 67 3.31 -0.75 -1.36
N LEU A 68 3.02 0.30 -0.58
CA LEU A 68 1.78 1.07 -0.73
C LEU A 68 1.76 2.01 -1.95
N TRP A 69 2.90 2.18 -2.65
CA TRP A 69 2.99 2.95 -3.90
C TRP A 69 3.03 2.08 -5.17
N GLU A 70 2.97 0.77 -5.02
CA GLU A 70 2.93 -0.18 -6.13
C GLU A 70 1.47 -0.45 -6.59
N GLN A 71 0.86 -1.51 -6.09
CA GLN A 71 -0.51 -1.90 -6.44
C GLN A 71 -1.58 -0.82 -6.16
N PRO A 72 -1.55 -0.08 -5.04
CA PRO A 72 -2.55 0.95 -4.78
C PRO A 72 -2.62 2.06 -5.82
N THR A 73 -1.57 2.33 -6.58
CA THR A 73 -1.63 3.30 -7.69
C THR A 73 -2.65 2.88 -8.76
N LEU A 74 -2.69 1.59 -9.11
CA LEU A 74 -3.69 1.04 -10.01
C LEU A 74 -5.11 1.12 -9.40
N PHE A 75 -5.25 0.83 -8.10
CA PHE A 75 -6.51 0.98 -7.39
C PHE A 75 -7.06 2.40 -7.49
N TYR A 76 -6.22 3.41 -7.23
CA TYR A 76 -6.62 4.82 -7.35
C TYR A 76 -7.10 5.15 -8.76
N ALA A 77 -6.36 4.72 -9.78
CA ALA A 77 -6.73 4.97 -11.18
C ALA A 77 -8.09 4.35 -11.52
N VAL A 78 -8.31 3.08 -11.19
CA VAL A 78 -9.56 2.36 -11.48
C VAL A 78 -10.75 3.00 -10.75
N VAL A 79 -10.61 3.32 -9.46
CA VAL A 79 -11.69 3.95 -8.68
C VAL A 79 -12.02 5.34 -9.22
N MET A 80 -11.02 6.12 -9.65
CA MET A 80 -11.26 7.42 -10.29
C MET A 80 -12.01 7.28 -11.61
N VAL A 81 -11.73 6.26 -12.42
CA VAL A 81 -12.49 5.96 -13.64
C VAL A 81 -13.94 5.63 -13.31
N ILE A 82 -14.19 4.72 -12.35
CA ILE A 82 -15.54 4.35 -11.90
C ILE A 82 -16.34 5.59 -11.47
N TRP A 83 -15.72 6.46 -10.68
CA TRP A 83 -16.34 7.70 -10.22
C TRP A 83 -16.64 8.65 -11.37
N ALA A 84 -15.66 8.89 -12.26
CA ALA A 84 -15.78 9.84 -13.37
C ALA A 84 -16.86 9.44 -14.39
N LEU A 85 -17.05 8.14 -14.59
CA LEU A 85 -18.08 7.59 -15.48
C LEU A 85 -19.46 7.45 -14.80
N GLY A 86 -19.54 7.66 -13.47
CA GLY A 86 -20.78 7.50 -12.72
C GLY A 86 -21.23 6.05 -12.52
N HIS A 87 -20.32 5.08 -12.69
CA HIS A 87 -20.61 3.64 -12.64
C HIS A 87 -20.70 3.06 -11.23
N THR A 88 -20.57 3.91 -10.19
CA THR A 88 -20.57 3.45 -8.79
C THR A 88 -21.85 2.72 -8.42
N ASP A 89 -21.71 1.47 -8.04
CA ASP A 89 -22.76 0.62 -7.47
C ASP A 89 -22.30 -0.05 -6.17
N THR A 90 -23.17 -0.86 -5.60
CA THR A 90 -22.89 -1.58 -4.33
C THR A 90 -21.70 -2.53 -4.47
N ILE A 91 -21.54 -3.20 -5.61
CA ILE A 91 -20.42 -4.14 -5.84
C ILE A 91 -19.10 -3.38 -5.88
N HIS A 92 -19.05 -2.22 -6.57
CA HIS A 92 -17.86 -1.36 -6.58
C HIS A 92 -17.50 -0.89 -5.16
N LEU A 93 -18.49 -0.45 -4.38
CA LEU A 93 -18.24 -0.01 -3.00
C LEU A 93 -17.72 -1.14 -2.11
N VAL A 94 -18.34 -2.31 -2.17
CA VAL A 94 -17.90 -3.47 -1.38
C VAL A 94 -16.50 -3.93 -1.78
N ALA A 95 -16.22 -4.02 -3.08
CA ALA A 95 -14.90 -4.41 -3.57
C ALA A 95 -13.81 -3.38 -3.18
N ALA A 96 -14.10 -2.09 -3.27
CA ALA A 96 -13.17 -1.03 -2.90
C ALA A 96 -12.84 -1.05 -1.39
N TRP A 97 -13.85 -1.22 -0.53
CA TRP A 97 -13.63 -1.35 0.92
C TRP A 97 -12.97 -2.67 1.31
N ALA A 98 -13.28 -3.78 0.63
CA ALA A 98 -12.58 -5.05 0.83
C ALA A 98 -11.09 -4.91 0.49
N TYR A 99 -10.77 -4.25 -0.63
CA TYR A 99 -9.40 -3.91 -1.00
C TYR A 99 -8.69 -3.15 0.13
N CYS A 100 -9.28 -2.05 0.60
CA CYS A 100 -8.71 -1.21 1.66
C CYS A 100 -8.49 -1.97 2.96
N GLY A 101 -9.48 -2.77 3.40
CA GLY A 101 -9.36 -3.59 4.61
C GLY A 101 -8.24 -4.62 4.51
N LEU A 102 -8.14 -5.33 3.38
CA LEU A 102 -7.08 -6.30 3.13
C LEU A 102 -5.68 -5.64 3.11
N ARG A 103 -5.55 -4.45 2.50
CA ARG A 103 -4.29 -3.68 2.49
C ARG A 103 -3.91 -3.18 3.88
N CYS A 104 -4.88 -2.75 4.67
CA CYS A 104 -4.66 -2.34 6.07
C CYS A 104 -4.14 -3.52 6.90
N VAL A 105 -4.82 -4.67 6.87
CA VAL A 105 -4.39 -5.88 7.59
C VAL A 105 -3.02 -6.37 7.09
N HIS A 106 -2.79 -6.36 5.78
CA HIS A 106 -1.48 -6.69 5.20
C HIS A 106 -0.37 -5.80 5.78
N SER A 107 -0.59 -4.48 5.85
CA SER A 107 0.38 -3.52 6.40
C SER A 107 0.67 -3.80 7.87
N ILE A 108 -0.37 -4.05 8.69
CA ILE A 108 -0.21 -4.41 10.11
C ILE A 108 0.62 -5.69 10.24
N VAL A 109 0.30 -6.73 9.48
CA VAL A 109 1.06 -7.99 9.49
C VAL A 109 2.52 -7.76 9.11
N GLN A 110 2.78 -6.97 8.08
CA GLN A 110 4.13 -6.71 7.58
C GLN A 110 5.00 -5.99 8.62
N ILE A 111 4.47 -4.96 9.29
CA ILE A 111 5.26 -4.20 10.27
C ILE A 111 5.39 -4.89 11.64
N THR A 112 4.55 -5.91 11.93
CA THR A 112 4.53 -6.62 13.21
C THR A 112 5.17 -8.01 13.11
N ILE A 113 4.39 -9.03 12.79
CA ILE A 113 4.82 -10.45 12.76
C ILE A 113 5.60 -10.82 11.50
N ASN A 114 5.39 -10.09 10.41
CA ASN A 114 6.04 -10.26 9.11
C ASN A 114 6.00 -11.70 8.55
N HIS A 115 4.90 -12.43 8.79
CA HIS A 115 4.76 -13.80 8.33
C HIS A 115 4.50 -13.82 6.81
N VAL A 116 5.43 -14.37 6.04
CA VAL A 116 5.46 -14.28 4.57
C VAL A 116 4.20 -14.84 3.92
N TRP A 117 3.76 -16.05 4.28
CA TRP A 117 2.57 -16.67 3.69
C TRP A 117 1.28 -15.92 4.00
N LEU A 118 1.15 -15.37 5.20
CA LEU A 118 -0.01 -14.55 5.57
C LEU A 118 -0.04 -13.26 4.76
N ARG A 119 1.09 -12.58 4.62
CA ARG A 119 1.23 -11.39 3.77
C ARG A 119 0.88 -11.69 2.33
N PHE A 120 1.41 -12.78 1.79
CA PHE A 120 1.13 -13.22 0.42
C PHE A 120 -0.36 -13.47 0.21
N SER A 121 -1.02 -14.19 1.11
CA SER A 121 -2.46 -14.47 1.03
C SER A 121 -3.31 -13.19 1.06
N LEU A 122 -3.01 -12.27 1.97
CA LEU A 122 -3.70 -10.99 2.07
C LEU A 122 -3.49 -10.14 0.80
N PHE A 123 -2.28 -10.14 0.27
CA PHE A 123 -1.94 -9.47 -0.97
C PHE A 123 -2.71 -10.04 -2.16
N MET A 124 -2.74 -11.37 -2.30
CA MET A 124 -3.50 -12.04 -3.37
C MET A 124 -5.01 -11.78 -3.27
N LEU A 125 -5.57 -11.80 -2.06
CA LEU A 125 -6.98 -11.45 -1.86
C LEU A 125 -7.26 -9.98 -2.23
N SER A 126 -6.34 -9.07 -1.95
CA SER A 126 -6.49 -7.66 -2.40
C SER A 126 -6.47 -7.53 -3.92
N TRP A 127 -5.70 -8.37 -4.63
CA TRP A 127 -5.75 -8.45 -6.09
C TRP A 127 -7.10 -8.94 -6.60
N VAL A 128 -7.75 -9.89 -5.93
CA VAL A 128 -9.10 -10.34 -6.31
C VAL A 128 -10.10 -9.18 -6.21
N ALA A 129 -10.05 -8.40 -5.14
CA ALA A 129 -10.90 -7.23 -4.97
C ALA A 129 -10.65 -6.17 -6.06
N LEU A 130 -9.38 -5.87 -6.35
CA LEU A 130 -8.99 -4.92 -7.40
C LEU A 130 -9.36 -5.44 -8.79
N ALA A 131 -9.15 -6.73 -9.06
CA ALA A 131 -9.54 -7.35 -10.33
C ALA A 131 -11.05 -7.28 -10.56
N THR A 132 -11.86 -7.40 -9.50
CA THR A 132 -13.32 -7.22 -9.60
C THR A 132 -13.66 -5.82 -10.10
N LEU A 133 -13.04 -4.78 -9.54
CA LEU A 133 -13.23 -3.40 -9.98
C LEU A 133 -12.81 -3.22 -11.44
N LEU A 134 -11.59 -3.64 -11.77
CA LEU A 134 -11.00 -3.47 -13.10
C LEU A 134 -11.79 -4.23 -14.17
N PHE A 135 -12.13 -5.50 -13.91
CA PHE A 135 -12.82 -6.35 -14.88
C PHE A 135 -14.22 -5.82 -15.21
N ARG A 136 -14.94 -5.33 -14.22
CA ARG A 136 -16.27 -4.72 -14.45
C ARG A 136 -16.18 -3.51 -15.37
N GLU A 137 -15.18 -2.64 -15.18
CA GLU A 137 -15.00 -1.48 -16.07
C GLU A 137 -14.54 -1.87 -17.48
N VAL A 138 -13.67 -2.87 -17.59
CA VAL A 138 -13.28 -3.41 -18.92
C VAL A 138 -14.51 -3.96 -19.65
N VAL A 139 -15.35 -4.75 -18.98
CA VAL A 139 -16.59 -5.26 -19.58
C VAL A 139 -17.51 -4.11 -19.98
N ALA A 140 -17.70 -3.12 -19.12
CA ALA A 140 -18.54 -1.97 -19.42
C ALA A 140 -18.00 -1.12 -20.59
N ALA A 141 -16.69 -1.02 -20.74
CA ALA A 141 -16.07 -0.20 -21.80
C ALA A 141 -16.01 -0.90 -23.17
N PHE A 142 -15.85 -2.22 -23.21
CA PHE A 142 -15.53 -2.94 -24.46
C PHE A 142 -16.59 -3.96 -24.92
N ILE A 143 -17.59 -4.27 -24.09
CA ILE A 143 -18.59 -5.31 -24.36
C ILE A 143 -20.02 -4.73 -24.43
N GLN A 144 -20.17 -3.40 -24.49
CA GLN A 144 -21.45 -2.71 -24.72
C GLN A 144 -21.92 -2.81 -26.15
#